data_90463cbc7149b8b676f66d86673b0761
#
_entry.id   90463cbc7149b8b676f66d86673b0761
#
_cell.length_a   1.000
_cell.length_b   1.000
_cell.length_c   1.000
_cell.angle_alpha   90.00
_cell.angle_beta   90.00
_cell.angle_gamma   90.00
#
_symmetry.space_group_name_H-M   'P 1'
#
loop_
_entity.id
_entity.type
_entity.pdbx_description
1 polymer ?
#
loop_
_entity_poly.entity_id
_entity_poly.type
_entity_poly.pdbx_seq_one_letter_code
_entity_poly.pdbx_strand_id
1 'polypeptide(L)'
;MRESLSKVNNDKLHSIIQKATGSKFKALLTGIFTSALIQSSSGVTAITVAFMSADILGFTQGVMIMIGANIGTTLTAFVFSLSIEKFSLAIISVAYLLNIFKSTKIRALANSLLGLGILFQGISFMNEAFVLIADSPMFFFLTVFISKNSILGFVGGGLLSALIQSSSATIGLVQNLYFLDIITLKSSVAIMLGANAGTTIASLIVAIGASDIAKKAINVNILFNVIGGIIFLIIMDPFIYFLTYLESIPSIIPNRKVTIAYSHLIYNIVSSIVFYFLYNKLLKKTYEKSLTVQNKYDKLFT
;
A
#
# COMPACT_ATOMS: atom_id res chain seq x y z
N MET A 1 21.26 -10.12 3.05
CA MET A 1 20.68 -9.68 1.76
C MET A 1 21.56 -8.67 1.04
N ARG A 2 21.99 -7.56 1.69
CA ARG A 2 22.90 -6.56 1.09
C ARG A 2 24.20 -7.20 0.56
N GLU A 3 24.91 -7.97 1.40
CA GLU A 3 26.15 -8.66 1.01
C GLU A 3 25.98 -9.72 -0.07
N SER A 4 24.82 -10.36 -0.11
CA SER A 4 24.52 -11.34 -1.16
C SER A 4 24.22 -10.68 -2.49
N LEU A 5 23.53 -9.52 -2.48
CA LEU A 5 23.22 -8.75 -3.69
C LEU A 5 24.45 -8.03 -4.26
N SER A 6 25.33 -7.51 -3.41
CA SER A 6 26.59 -6.87 -3.87
C SER A 6 27.59 -7.85 -4.50
N LYS A 7 27.49 -9.14 -4.18
CA LYS A 7 28.28 -10.23 -4.77
C LYS A 7 27.73 -10.77 -6.08
N VAL A 8 26.45 -10.46 -6.39
CA VAL A 8 25.83 -10.82 -7.68
C VAL A 8 26.25 -9.81 -8.72
N ASN A 9 27.45 -9.98 -9.23
CA ASN A 9 27.96 -9.22 -10.40
C ASN A 9 27.27 -9.76 -11.67
N ASN A 10 25.96 -9.47 -11.79
CA ASN A 10 25.14 -9.97 -12.89
C ASN A 10 24.75 -8.79 -13.78
N ASP A 11 25.58 -8.52 -14.80
CA ASP A 11 25.34 -7.47 -15.80
C ASP A 11 23.92 -7.52 -16.37
N LYS A 12 23.33 -8.73 -16.47
CA LYS A 12 21.95 -8.91 -16.88
C LYS A 12 20.95 -8.31 -15.86
N LEU A 13 21.16 -8.51 -14.56
CA LEU A 13 20.28 -7.96 -13.52
C LEU A 13 20.31 -6.43 -13.53
N HIS A 14 21.52 -5.86 -13.57
CA HIS A 14 21.72 -4.41 -13.71
C HIS A 14 21.04 -3.85 -14.96
N SER A 15 21.22 -4.50 -16.11
CA SER A 15 20.61 -4.09 -17.38
C SER A 15 19.08 -4.15 -17.33
N ILE A 16 18.49 -5.21 -16.74
CA ILE A 16 17.02 -5.35 -16.59
C ILE A 16 16.48 -4.24 -15.69
N ILE A 17 17.11 -4.02 -14.54
CA ILE A 17 16.68 -2.99 -13.58
C ILE A 17 16.80 -1.60 -14.21
N GLN A 18 17.91 -1.28 -14.88
CA GLN A 18 18.07 -0.01 -15.57
C GLN A 18 17.06 0.21 -16.69
N LYS A 19 16.71 -0.82 -17.46
CA LYS A 19 15.66 -0.73 -18.50
C LYS A 19 14.30 -0.47 -17.87
N ALA A 20 13.97 -1.13 -16.76
CA ALA A 20 12.71 -1.00 -16.06
C ALA A 20 12.58 0.34 -15.30
N THR A 21 13.70 0.95 -14.88
CA THR A 21 13.70 2.12 -14.00
C THR A 21 14.47 3.32 -14.59
N GLY A 22 14.81 3.29 -15.88
CA GLY A 22 15.66 4.29 -16.54
C GLY A 22 15.09 5.72 -16.66
N SER A 23 13.82 5.92 -16.29
CA SER A 23 13.22 7.25 -16.12
C SER A 23 12.30 7.27 -14.90
N LYS A 24 11.97 8.46 -14.39
CA LYS A 24 11.03 8.62 -13.27
C LYS A 24 9.69 7.91 -13.52
N PHE A 25 9.16 8.06 -14.73
CA PHE A 25 7.89 7.44 -15.11
C PHE A 25 8.01 5.91 -15.18
N LYS A 26 9.08 5.37 -15.77
CA LYS A 26 9.33 3.92 -15.77
C LYS A 26 9.49 3.36 -14.37
N ALA A 27 10.21 4.04 -13.48
CA ALA A 27 10.36 3.64 -12.09
C ALA A 27 9.02 3.64 -11.35
N LEU A 28 8.17 4.65 -11.56
CA LEU A 28 6.81 4.69 -11.02
C LEU A 28 5.98 3.49 -11.51
N LEU A 29 5.97 3.23 -12.82
CA LEU A 29 5.26 2.09 -13.41
C LEU A 29 5.79 0.76 -12.85
N THR A 30 7.11 0.62 -12.72
CA THR A 30 7.72 -0.57 -12.11
C THR A 30 7.18 -0.80 -10.69
N GLY A 31 7.09 0.27 -9.88
CA GLY A 31 6.49 0.21 -8.56
C GLY A 31 5.02 -0.24 -8.59
N ILE A 32 4.22 0.33 -9.50
CA ILE A 32 2.80 -0.04 -9.68
C ILE A 32 2.68 -1.53 -9.99
N PHE A 33 3.35 -1.99 -11.04
CA PHE A 33 3.25 -3.39 -11.47
C PHE A 33 3.79 -4.37 -10.45
N THR A 34 4.95 -4.06 -9.83
CA THR A 34 5.56 -4.94 -8.83
C THR A 34 4.66 -5.07 -7.60
N SER A 35 4.09 -3.95 -7.12
CA SER A 35 3.19 -3.97 -5.97
C SER A 35 1.86 -4.64 -6.28
N ALA A 36 1.31 -4.43 -7.48
CA ALA A 36 0.10 -5.13 -7.92
C ALA A 36 0.29 -6.66 -7.97
N LEU A 37 1.47 -7.12 -8.38
CA LEU A 37 1.81 -8.55 -8.42
C LEU A 37 2.10 -9.13 -7.03
N ILE A 38 2.89 -8.43 -6.21
CA ILE A 38 3.26 -8.88 -4.86
C ILE A 38 2.14 -8.62 -3.85
N GLN A 39 1.22 -7.71 -4.15
CA GLN A 39 0.13 -7.23 -3.28
C GLN A 39 0.65 -6.65 -1.94
N SER A 40 1.85 -6.07 -1.95
CA SER A 40 2.49 -5.52 -0.76
C SER A 40 3.40 -4.35 -1.10
N SER A 41 2.99 -3.12 -0.78
CA SER A 41 3.84 -1.93 -0.92
C SER A 41 5.04 -1.96 0.05
N SER A 42 4.85 -2.51 1.25
CA SER A 42 5.95 -2.68 2.22
C SER A 42 7.01 -3.65 1.71
N GLY A 43 6.59 -4.76 1.08
CA GLY A 43 7.49 -5.73 0.44
C GLY A 43 8.29 -5.10 -0.70
N VAL A 44 7.62 -4.34 -1.58
CA VAL A 44 8.29 -3.60 -2.67
C VAL A 44 9.26 -2.56 -2.11
N THR A 45 8.86 -1.84 -1.05
CA THR A 45 9.74 -0.88 -0.37
C THR A 45 10.99 -1.57 0.19
N ALA A 46 10.85 -2.73 0.83
CA ALA A 46 11.98 -3.48 1.37
C ALA A 46 12.98 -3.93 0.28
N ILE A 47 12.46 -4.44 -0.84
CA ILE A 47 13.29 -4.83 -2.00
C ILE A 47 13.98 -3.59 -2.59
N THR A 48 13.25 -2.48 -2.74
CA THR A 48 13.80 -1.22 -3.27
C THR A 48 14.93 -0.69 -2.37
N VAL A 49 14.73 -0.71 -1.05
CA VAL A 49 15.75 -0.31 -0.06
C VAL A 49 16.98 -1.21 -0.15
N ALA A 50 16.81 -2.51 -0.32
CA ALA A 50 17.92 -3.43 -0.49
C ALA A 50 18.74 -3.13 -1.77
N PHE A 51 18.07 -2.86 -2.88
CA PHE A 51 18.72 -2.47 -4.13
C PHE A 51 19.41 -1.09 -4.04
N MET A 52 18.80 -0.13 -3.37
CA MET A 52 19.43 1.16 -3.10
C MET A 52 20.66 1.02 -2.20
N SER A 53 20.59 0.16 -1.19
CA SER A 53 21.71 -0.09 -0.27
C SER A 53 22.85 -0.90 -0.89
N ALA A 54 22.58 -1.57 -2.03
CA ALA A 54 23.58 -2.27 -2.85
C ALA A 54 24.05 -1.42 -4.04
N ASP A 55 23.71 -0.12 -4.10
CA ASP A 55 24.02 0.84 -5.17
C ASP A 55 23.49 0.45 -6.56
N ILE A 56 22.48 -0.42 -6.62
CA ILE A 56 21.81 -0.85 -7.86
C ILE A 56 20.76 0.18 -8.32
N LEU A 57 20.11 0.86 -7.36
CA LEU A 57 19.09 1.87 -7.61
C LEU A 57 19.49 3.21 -7.01
N GLY A 58 19.34 4.27 -7.80
CA GLY A 58 19.54 5.64 -7.33
C GLY A 58 18.34 6.17 -6.53
N PHE A 59 18.53 7.33 -5.88
CA PHE A 59 17.54 7.97 -5.02
C PHE A 59 16.20 8.20 -5.75
N THR A 60 16.22 8.85 -6.92
CA THR A 60 15.02 9.16 -7.70
C THR A 60 14.24 7.91 -8.10
N GLN A 61 14.95 6.87 -8.54
CA GLN A 61 14.36 5.59 -8.93
C GLN A 61 13.69 4.92 -7.73
N GLY A 62 14.38 4.84 -6.60
CA GLY A 62 13.84 4.26 -5.37
C GLY A 62 12.57 4.96 -4.89
N VAL A 63 12.59 6.30 -4.82
CA VAL A 63 11.41 7.09 -4.42
C VAL A 63 10.24 6.85 -5.36
N MET A 64 10.46 6.87 -6.70
CA MET A 64 9.38 6.67 -7.67
C MET A 64 8.81 5.26 -7.60
N ILE A 65 9.63 4.23 -7.37
CA ILE A 65 9.15 2.84 -7.17
C ILE A 65 8.29 2.77 -5.91
N MET A 66 8.71 3.36 -4.78
CA MET A 66 7.94 3.35 -3.54
C MET A 66 6.58 4.04 -3.70
N ILE A 67 6.53 5.19 -4.39
CA ILE A 67 5.28 5.91 -4.66
C ILE A 67 4.38 5.12 -5.61
N GLY A 68 4.94 4.54 -6.66
CA GLY A 68 4.20 3.64 -7.55
C GLY A 68 3.64 2.43 -6.82
N ALA A 69 4.37 1.88 -5.86
CA ALA A 69 3.93 0.76 -5.05
C ALA A 69 2.65 1.08 -4.25
N ASN A 70 2.46 2.31 -3.78
CA ASN A 70 1.22 2.72 -3.11
C ASN A 70 0.01 2.66 -4.07
N ILE A 71 0.17 3.04 -5.35
CA ILE A 71 -0.88 2.88 -6.36
C ILE A 71 -1.15 1.39 -6.61
N GLY A 72 -0.10 0.58 -6.84
CA GLY A 72 -0.26 -0.84 -7.15
C GLY A 72 -0.98 -1.63 -6.07
N THR A 73 -0.77 -1.29 -4.80
CA THR A 73 -1.45 -1.93 -3.65
C THR A 73 -2.96 -1.69 -3.66
N THR A 74 -3.46 -0.65 -4.32
CA THR A 74 -4.90 -0.38 -4.38
C THR A 74 -5.68 -1.49 -5.10
N LEU A 75 -5.01 -2.25 -5.98
CA LEU A 75 -5.63 -3.41 -6.64
C LEU A 75 -6.15 -4.44 -5.62
N THR A 76 -5.48 -4.59 -4.48
CA THR A 76 -5.91 -5.50 -3.41
C THR A 76 -7.29 -5.10 -2.85
N ALA A 77 -7.56 -3.79 -2.72
CA ALA A 77 -8.86 -3.31 -2.28
C ALA A 77 -9.99 -3.66 -3.27
N PHE A 78 -9.71 -3.63 -4.58
CA PHE A 78 -10.67 -4.10 -5.58
C PHE A 78 -10.89 -5.61 -5.50
N VAL A 79 -9.86 -6.41 -5.27
CA VAL A 79 -10.00 -7.86 -5.07
C VAL A 79 -10.89 -8.14 -3.86
N PHE A 80 -10.71 -7.42 -2.74
CA PHE A 80 -11.55 -7.55 -1.55
C PHE A 80 -13.00 -7.13 -1.79
N SER A 81 -13.24 -6.21 -2.74
CA SER A 81 -14.60 -5.75 -3.06
C SER A 81 -15.42 -6.72 -3.91
N LEU A 82 -14.81 -7.76 -4.46
CA LEU A 82 -15.48 -8.74 -5.32
C LEU A 82 -16.45 -9.68 -4.58
N SER A 83 -16.52 -9.61 -3.23
CA SER A 83 -17.39 -10.45 -2.40
C SER A 83 -17.26 -11.97 -2.70
N ILE A 84 -16.02 -12.38 -3.02
CA ILE A 84 -15.67 -13.77 -3.34
C ILE A 84 -15.58 -14.63 -2.05
N GLU A 85 -15.66 -14.01 -0.88
CA GLU A 85 -15.57 -14.68 0.42
C GLU A 85 -16.56 -15.85 0.55
N LYS A 86 -17.72 -15.78 -0.12
CA LYS A 86 -18.72 -16.86 -0.17
C LYS A 86 -18.22 -18.15 -0.82
N PHE A 87 -17.20 -18.02 -1.70
CA PHE A 87 -16.60 -19.14 -2.41
C PHE A 87 -15.25 -19.57 -1.81
N SER A 88 -14.85 -19.00 -0.67
CA SER A 88 -13.55 -19.26 -0.07
C SER A 88 -13.28 -20.74 0.18
N LEU A 89 -14.24 -21.48 0.75
CA LEU A 89 -14.12 -22.93 0.98
C LEU A 89 -14.02 -23.72 -0.32
N ALA A 90 -14.78 -23.34 -1.35
CA ALA A 90 -14.69 -23.98 -2.67
C ALA A 90 -13.31 -23.75 -3.30
N ILE A 91 -12.76 -22.54 -3.21
CA ILE A 91 -11.41 -22.20 -3.68
C ILE A 91 -10.36 -23.03 -2.94
N ILE A 92 -10.46 -23.13 -1.60
CA ILE A 92 -9.56 -23.96 -0.77
C ILE A 92 -9.64 -25.41 -1.18
N SER A 93 -10.85 -25.95 -1.37
CA SER A 93 -11.06 -27.35 -1.76
C SER A 93 -10.44 -27.65 -3.14
N VAL A 94 -10.68 -26.79 -4.12
CA VAL A 94 -10.06 -26.90 -5.45
C VAL A 94 -8.54 -26.84 -5.36
N ALA A 95 -8.01 -25.90 -4.58
CA ALA A 95 -6.57 -25.76 -4.38
C ALA A 95 -5.97 -27.02 -3.74
N TYR A 96 -6.64 -27.60 -2.76
CA TYR A 96 -6.22 -28.86 -2.13
C TYR A 96 -6.18 -30.01 -3.14
N LEU A 97 -7.23 -30.16 -3.94
CA LEU A 97 -7.29 -31.19 -5.00
C LEU A 97 -6.18 -31.00 -6.04
N LEU A 98 -5.90 -29.78 -6.44
CA LEU A 98 -4.81 -29.48 -7.38
C LEU A 98 -3.41 -29.81 -6.81
N ASN A 99 -3.23 -29.73 -5.48
CA ASN A 99 -1.95 -30.08 -4.84
C ASN A 99 -1.61 -31.58 -4.93
N ILE A 100 -2.57 -32.46 -5.26
CA ILE A 100 -2.34 -33.88 -5.46
C ILE A 100 -1.47 -34.11 -6.72
N PHE A 101 -1.53 -33.21 -7.69
CA PHE A 101 -0.74 -33.34 -8.92
C PHE A 101 0.75 -33.06 -8.66
N LYS A 102 1.62 -33.88 -9.23
CA LYS A 102 3.08 -33.80 -9.06
C LYS A 102 3.73 -32.65 -9.87
N SER A 103 3.00 -32.04 -10.80
CA SER A 103 3.51 -30.94 -11.64
C SER A 103 3.83 -29.70 -10.83
N THR A 104 5.06 -29.18 -10.95
CA THR A 104 5.51 -27.96 -10.27
C THR A 104 4.64 -26.74 -10.60
N LYS A 105 4.19 -26.63 -11.86
CA LYS A 105 3.32 -25.51 -12.30
C LYS A 105 1.93 -25.60 -11.67
N ILE A 106 1.35 -26.82 -11.60
CA ILE A 106 0.03 -27.04 -11.00
C ILE A 106 0.11 -26.79 -9.49
N ARG A 107 1.17 -27.23 -8.81
CA ARG A 107 1.38 -26.94 -7.39
C ARG A 107 1.55 -25.44 -7.11
N ALA A 108 2.28 -24.72 -7.96
CA ALA A 108 2.41 -23.27 -7.80
C ALA A 108 1.04 -22.56 -7.91
N LEU A 109 0.21 -22.97 -8.90
CA LEU A 109 -1.16 -22.46 -9.02
C LEU A 109 -2.02 -22.86 -7.82
N ALA A 110 -1.95 -24.12 -7.38
CA ALA A 110 -2.66 -24.63 -6.21
C ALA A 110 -2.33 -23.85 -4.93
N ASN A 111 -1.04 -23.60 -4.68
CA ASN A 111 -0.61 -22.82 -3.52
C ASN A 111 -1.08 -21.35 -3.58
N SER A 112 -1.10 -20.76 -4.78
CA SER A 112 -1.63 -19.40 -4.97
C SER A 112 -3.14 -19.35 -4.71
N LEU A 113 -3.90 -20.31 -5.23
CA LEU A 113 -5.34 -20.44 -4.96
C LEU A 113 -5.63 -20.74 -3.49
N LEU A 114 -4.81 -21.56 -2.84
CA LEU A 114 -4.93 -21.86 -1.40
C LEU A 114 -4.74 -20.59 -0.57
N GLY A 115 -3.69 -19.80 -0.85
CA GLY A 115 -3.47 -18.52 -0.19
C GLY A 115 -4.63 -17.54 -0.39
N LEU A 116 -5.17 -17.46 -1.61
CA LEU A 116 -6.33 -16.63 -1.92
C LEU A 116 -7.58 -17.11 -1.17
N GLY A 117 -7.84 -18.42 -1.16
CA GLY A 117 -8.97 -19.01 -0.44
C GLY A 117 -8.90 -18.77 1.06
N ILE A 118 -7.72 -18.93 1.69
CA ILE A 118 -7.49 -18.65 3.11
C ILE A 118 -7.71 -17.16 3.41
N LEU A 119 -7.24 -16.26 2.53
CA LEU A 119 -7.46 -14.82 2.67
C LEU A 119 -8.95 -14.48 2.68
N PHE A 120 -9.73 -14.99 1.72
CA PHE A 120 -11.17 -14.76 1.67
C PHE A 120 -11.92 -15.42 2.84
N GLN A 121 -11.47 -16.59 3.29
CA GLN A 121 -12.03 -17.21 4.49
C GLN A 121 -11.80 -16.37 5.75
N GLY A 122 -10.60 -15.76 5.88
CA GLY A 122 -10.30 -14.81 6.95
C GLY A 122 -11.24 -13.60 6.91
N ILE A 123 -11.54 -13.06 5.73
CA ILE A 123 -12.52 -11.98 5.56
C ILE A 123 -13.93 -12.44 5.98
N SER A 124 -14.34 -13.66 5.63
CA SER A 124 -15.62 -14.23 6.06
C SER A 124 -15.72 -14.29 7.59
N PHE A 125 -14.72 -14.82 8.26
CA PHE A 125 -14.67 -14.86 9.73
C PHE A 125 -14.67 -13.48 10.36
N MET A 126 -13.98 -12.51 9.76
CA MET A 126 -14.04 -11.12 10.22
C MET A 126 -15.46 -10.55 10.09
N ASN A 127 -16.15 -10.80 8.97
CA ASN A 127 -17.54 -10.34 8.79
C ASN A 127 -18.47 -10.93 9.87
N GLU A 128 -18.38 -12.22 10.12
CA GLU A 128 -19.16 -12.90 11.17
C GLU A 128 -18.86 -12.30 12.57
N ALA A 129 -17.58 -12.11 12.88
CA ALA A 129 -17.16 -11.51 14.15
C ALA A 129 -17.67 -10.06 14.31
N PHE A 130 -17.66 -9.25 13.24
CA PHE A 130 -18.15 -7.88 13.29
C PHE A 130 -19.66 -7.79 13.49
N VAL A 131 -20.44 -8.67 12.87
CA VAL A 131 -21.89 -8.73 13.12
C VAL A 131 -22.17 -8.97 14.63
N LEU A 132 -21.39 -9.87 15.25
CA LEU A 132 -21.54 -10.17 16.69
C LEU A 132 -21.13 -9.00 17.60
N ILE A 133 -20.15 -8.22 17.19
CA ILE A 133 -19.61 -7.10 17.98
C ILE A 133 -20.38 -5.80 17.72
N ALA A 134 -21.01 -5.67 16.55
CA ALA A 134 -21.67 -4.43 16.12
C ALA A 134 -22.73 -3.94 17.13
N ASP A 135 -23.43 -4.85 17.79
CA ASP A 135 -24.45 -4.56 18.79
C ASP A 135 -23.87 -4.26 20.18
N SER A 136 -22.54 -4.38 20.37
CA SER A 136 -21.94 -4.09 21.66
C SER A 136 -21.91 -2.59 21.96
N PRO A 137 -22.25 -2.14 23.18
CA PRO A 137 -22.23 -0.72 23.57
C PRO A 137 -20.85 -0.09 23.38
N MET A 138 -19.79 -0.85 23.63
CA MET A 138 -18.41 -0.42 23.46
C MET A 138 -18.09 -0.13 21.98
N PHE A 139 -18.51 -1.01 21.07
CA PHE A 139 -18.27 -0.84 19.65
C PHE A 139 -19.08 0.32 19.06
N PHE A 140 -20.35 0.45 19.48
CA PHE A 140 -21.19 1.59 19.14
C PHE A 140 -20.56 2.91 19.59
N PHE A 141 -20.06 2.98 20.83
CA PHE A 141 -19.37 4.17 21.33
C PHE A 141 -18.14 4.52 20.49
N LEU A 142 -17.30 3.53 20.16
CA LEU A 142 -16.11 3.73 19.32
C LEU A 142 -16.46 4.21 17.91
N THR A 143 -17.48 3.63 17.27
CA THR A 143 -17.90 4.05 15.92
C THR A 143 -18.49 5.47 15.91
N VAL A 144 -19.32 5.82 16.90
CA VAL A 144 -19.84 7.19 17.08
C VAL A 144 -18.70 8.18 17.33
N PHE A 145 -17.72 7.81 18.16
CA PHE A 145 -16.59 8.67 18.48
C PHE A 145 -15.72 8.94 17.24
N ILE A 146 -15.42 7.91 16.46
CA ILE A 146 -14.67 8.03 15.20
C ILE A 146 -15.48 8.81 14.15
N SER A 147 -16.80 8.62 14.10
CA SER A 147 -17.68 9.29 13.13
C SER A 147 -17.75 10.81 13.33
N LYS A 148 -17.60 11.27 14.56
CA LYS A 148 -17.66 12.71 14.91
C LYS A 148 -16.40 13.48 14.52
N ASN A 149 -15.26 12.79 14.30
CA ASN A 149 -13.98 13.45 14.04
C ASN A 149 -13.11 12.64 13.07
N SER A 150 -12.96 13.15 11.84
CA SER A 150 -12.13 12.51 10.82
C SER A 150 -10.65 12.39 11.22
N ILE A 151 -10.14 13.26 12.11
CA ILE A 151 -8.78 13.18 12.63
C ILE A 151 -8.61 11.92 13.49
N LEU A 152 -9.62 11.60 14.32
CA LEU A 152 -9.60 10.38 15.12
C LEU A 152 -9.66 9.13 14.24
N GLY A 153 -10.46 9.17 13.18
CA GLY A 153 -10.50 8.10 12.16
C GLY A 153 -9.12 7.91 11.50
N PHE A 154 -8.47 8.99 11.12
CA PHE A 154 -7.14 8.97 10.53
C PHE A 154 -6.08 8.41 11.49
N VAL A 155 -6.04 8.89 12.72
CA VAL A 155 -5.09 8.40 13.73
C VAL A 155 -5.38 6.93 14.07
N GLY A 156 -6.65 6.55 14.27
CA GLY A 156 -7.05 5.18 14.55
C GLY A 156 -6.70 4.22 13.42
N GLY A 157 -6.97 4.61 12.17
CA GLY A 157 -6.57 3.84 10.98
C GLY A 157 -5.06 3.68 10.86
N GLY A 158 -4.32 4.75 11.18
CA GLY A 158 -2.85 4.73 11.21
C GLY A 158 -2.30 3.76 12.25
N LEU A 159 -2.80 3.82 13.46
CA LEU A 159 -2.40 2.91 14.55
C LEU A 159 -2.75 1.45 14.22
N LEU A 160 -3.95 1.21 13.72
CA LEU A 160 -4.40 -0.14 13.35
C LEU A 160 -3.51 -0.72 12.24
N SER A 161 -3.25 0.05 11.19
CA SER A 161 -2.38 -0.38 10.09
C SER A 161 -0.93 -0.59 10.53
N ALA A 162 -0.44 0.21 11.47
CA ALA A 162 0.88 0.05 12.06
C ALA A 162 1.01 -1.24 12.87
N LEU A 163 -0.02 -1.59 13.64
CA LEU A 163 -0.08 -2.83 14.42
C LEU A 163 -0.17 -4.06 13.52
N ILE A 164 -1.06 -4.03 12.52
CA ILE A 164 -1.25 -5.14 11.56
C ILE A 164 -0.08 -5.20 10.56
N GLN A 165 0.65 -4.10 10.37
CA GLN A 165 1.70 -3.92 9.35
C GLN A 165 1.19 -4.10 7.91
N SER A 166 -0.11 -3.85 7.68
CA SER A 166 -0.77 -4.01 6.40
C SER A 166 -1.90 -3.00 6.22
N SER A 167 -1.70 -2.02 5.32
CA SER A 167 -2.80 -1.12 4.94
C SER A 167 -3.91 -1.86 4.20
N SER A 168 -3.56 -2.84 3.36
CA SER A 168 -4.57 -3.62 2.63
C SER A 168 -5.50 -4.38 3.56
N ALA A 169 -4.98 -5.01 4.63
CA ALA A 169 -5.81 -5.69 5.62
C ALA A 169 -6.74 -4.70 6.36
N THR A 170 -6.19 -3.55 6.79
CA THR A 170 -6.98 -2.49 7.43
C THR A 170 -8.06 -1.94 6.48
N ILE A 171 -7.75 -1.74 5.20
CA ILE A 171 -8.70 -1.25 4.21
C ILE A 171 -9.79 -2.30 3.94
N GLY A 172 -9.43 -3.58 3.84
CA GLY A 172 -10.40 -4.66 3.71
C GLY A 172 -11.38 -4.72 4.89
N LEU A 173 -10.88 -4.51 6.11
CA LEU A 173 -11.71 -4.34 7.29
C LEU A 173 -12.68 -3.16 7.15
N VAL A 174 -12.18 -2.00 6.78
CA VAL A 174 -12.98 -0.77 6.60
C VAL A 174 -14.04 -0.94 5.52
N GLN A 175 -13.71 -1.61 4.41
CA GLN A 175 -14.66 -1.95 3.35
C GLN A 175 -15.84 -2.77 3.88
N ASN A 176 -15.57 -3.74 4.75
CA ASN A 176 -16.62 -4.56 5.36
C ASN A 176 -17.45 -3.77 6.35
N LEU A 177 -16.84 -2.97 7.22
CA LEU A 177 -17.58 -2.11 8.17
C LEU A 177 -18.49 -1.11 7.46
N TYR A 178 -18.04 -0.53 6.35
CA TYR A 178 -18.85 0.37 5.52
C TYR A 178 -19.97 -0.39 4.79
N PHE A 179 -19.67 -1.56 4.25
CA PHE A 179 -20.67 -2.41 3.58
C PHE A 179 -21.78 -2.87 4.50
N LEU A 180 -21.48 -3.12 5.77
CA LEU A 180 -22.45 -3.52 6.82
C LEU A 180 -23.17 -2.33 7.49
N ASP A 181 -23.00 -1.11 6.96
CA ASP A 181 -23.58 0.12 7.55
C ASP A 181 -23.13 0.43 9.00
N ILE A 182 -22.00 -0.15 9.45
CA ILE A 182 -21.49 0.03 10.80
C ILE A 182 -20.78 1.39 10.94
N ILE A 183 -20.11 1.85 9.90
CA ILE A 183 -19.43 3.15 9.84
C ILE A 183 -19.83 3.94 8.60
N THR A 184 -19.77 5.27 8.70
CA THR A 184 -20.10 6.17 7.59
C THR A 184 -19.02 6.16 6.51
N LEU A 185 -19.35 6.60 5.29
CA LEU A 185 -18.36 6.80 4.22
C LEU A 185 -17.22 7.72 4.67
N LYS A 186 -17.55 8.83 5.34
CA LYS A 186 -16.58 9.82 5.83
C LYS A 186 -15.59 9.19 6.83
N SER A 187 -16.09 8.38 7.76
CA SER A 187 -15.25 7.65 8.73
C SER A 187 -14.37 6.61 8.03
N SER A 188 -14.93 5.89 7.07
CA SER A 188 -14.22 4.88 6.29
C SER A 188 -13.05 5.47 5.52
N VAL A 189 -13.28 6.60 4.84
CA VAL A 189 -12.23 7.31 4.12
C VAL A 189 -11.16 7.85 5.07
N ALA A 190 -11.55 8.40 6.23
CA ALA A 190 -10.58 8.89 7.23
C ALA A 190 -9.68 7.75 7.74
N ILE A 191 -10.26 6.58 8.07
CA ILE A 191 -9.50 5.40 8.52
C ILE A 191 -8.59 4.89 7.39
N MET A 192 -9.07 4.84 6.15
CA MET A 192 -8.29 4.42 4.98
C MET A 192 -7.08 5.33 4.74
N LEU A 193 -7.26 6.67 4.81
CA LEU A 193 -6.16 7.63 4.70
C LEU A 193 -5.11 7.43 5.80
N GLY A 194 -5.57 7.20 7.03
CA GLY A 194 -4.72 6.87 8.16
C GLY A 194 -3.97 5.56 7.97
N ALA A 195 -4.65 4.52 7.45
CA ALA A 195 -4.04 3.22 7.19
C ALA A 195 -2.84 3.32 6.22
N ASN A 196 -2.94 4.17 5.19
CA ASN A 196 -1.80 4.42 4.30
C ASN A 196 -0.62 5.09 5.02
N ALA A 197 -0.89 6.07 5.87
CA ALA A 197 0.14 6.71 6.69
C ALA A 197 0.77 5.71 7.68
N GLY A 198 -0.04 4.88 8.34
CA GLY A 198 0.41 3.89 9.33
C GLY A 198 1.32 2.81 8.76
N THR A 199 1.11 2.39 7.51
CA THR A 199 1.96 1.38 6.85
C THR A 199 3.42 1.85 6.73
N THR A 200 3.67 3.16 6.77
CA THR A 200 5.04 3.70 6.72
C THR A 200 5.89 3.31 7.92
N ILE A 201 5.29 2.88 9.03
CA ILE A 201 6.00 2.35 10.19
C ILE A 201 6.77 1.08 9.82
N ALA A 202 6.20 0.21 8.97
CA ALA A 202 6.93 -0.94 8.43
C ALA A 202 8.18 -0.51 7.64
N SER A 203 8.11 0.62 6.93
CA SER A 203 9.24 1.20 6.21
C SER A 203 10.35 1.69 7.15
N LEU A 204 10.02 2.19 8.35
CA LEU A 204 11.01 2.56 9.37
C LEU A 204 11.79 1.35 9.87
N ILE A 205 11.14 0.20 10.03
CA ILE A 205 11.80 -1.06 10.40
C ILE A 205 12.81 -1.45 9.31
N VAL A 206 12.42 -1.35 8.04
CA VAL A 206 13.30 -1.62 6.89
C VAL A 206 14.47 -0.63 6.81
N ALA A 207 14.31 0.59 7.34
CA ALA A 207 15.38 1.59 7.40
C ALA A 207 16.53 1.21 8.35
N ILE A 208 16.30 0.28 9.29
CA ILE A 208 17.33 -0.19 10.21
C ILE A 208 18.41 -0.92 9.39
N GLY A 209 19.64 -0.42 9.43
CA GLY A 209 20.77 -0.97 8.67
C GLY A 209 20.78 -0.63 7.16
N ALA A 210 19.84 0.18 6.67
CA ALA A 210 19.85 0.66 5.29
C ALA A 210 20.93 1.75 5.07
N SER A 211 21.34 1.94 3.80
CA SER A 211 22.22 3.06 3.43
C SER A 211 21.55 4.41 3.63
N ASP A 212 22.32 5.48 3.77
CA ASP A 212 21.77 6.82 4.00
C ASP A 212 20.89 7.31 2.86
N ILE A 213 21.21 6.93 1.62
CA ILE A 213 20.39 7.24 0.46
C ILE A 213 19.03 6.54 0.53
N ALA A 214 19.00 5.30 0.98
CA ALA A 214 17.78 4.52 1.16
C ALA A 214 16.93 5.06 2.32
N LYS A 215 17.54 5.45 3.45
CA LYS A 215 16.84 6.11 4.57
C LYS A 215 16.18 7.41 4.13
N LYS A 216 16.87 8.24 3.34
CA LYS A 216 16.29 9.47 2.79
C LYS A 216 15.09 9.17 1.88
N ALA A 217 15.16 8.12 1.04
CA ALA A 217 14.04 7.72 0.19
C ALA A 217 12.83 7.23 1.01
N ILE A 218 13.07 6.48 2.07
CA ILE A 218 12.03 6.05 3.02
C ILE A 218 11.36 7.28 3.67
N ASN A 219 12.13 8.27 4.12
CA ASN A 219 11.57 9.49 4.71
C ASN A 219 10.68 10.25 3.72
N VAL A 220 11.06 10.30 2.44
CA VAL A 220 10.21 10.88 1.40
C VAL A 220 8.92 10.10 1.22
N ASN A 221 8.96 8.76 1.25
CA ASN A 221 7.77 7.93 1.16
C ASN A 221 6.84 8.11 2.38
N ILE A 222 7.40 8.25 3.58
CA ILE A 222 6.64 8.57 4.81
C ILE A 222 5.94 9.92 4.65
N LEU A 223 6.69 10.96 4.29
CA LEU A 223 6.15 12.30 4.09
C LEU A 223 5.06 12.31 3.01
N PHE A 224 5.25 11.57 1.92
CA PHE A 224 4.25 11.42 0.86
C PHE A 224 2.92 10.90 1.42
N ASN A 225 2.93 9.81 2.19
CA ASN A 225 1.71 9.21 2.74
C ASN A 225 1.07 10.09 3.82
N VAL A 226 1.86 10.68 4.72
CA VAL A 226 1.35 11.52 5.81
C VAL A 226 0.79 12.84 5.27
N ILE A 227 1.55 13.55 4.45
CA ILE A 227 1.12 14.84 3.89
C ILE A 227 -0.05 14.64 2.94
N GLY A 228 0.00 13.60 2.07
CA GLY A 228 -1.12 13.26 1.20
C GLY A 228 -2.39 12.98 2.02
N GLY A 229 -2.30 12.20 3.09
CA GLY A 229 -3.42 11.94 3.99
C GLY A 229 -3.97 13.20 4.63
N ILE A 230 -3.11 14.10 5.12
CA ILE A 230 -3.53 15.38 5.72
C ILE A 230 -4.23 16.28 4.68
N ILE A 231 -3.70 16.37 3.46
CA ILE A 231 -4.34 17.14 2.38
C ILE A 231 -5.75 16.62 2.11
N PHE A 232 -5.92 15.30 2.00
CA PHE A 232 -7.25 14.71 1.78
C PHE A 232 -8.18 14.84 2.98
N LEU A 233 -7.66 14.91 4.21
CA LEU A 233 -8.46 15.28 5.39
C LEU A 233 -8.99 16.70 5.29
N ILE A 234 -8.20 17.65 4.79
CA ILE A 234 -8.62 19.05 4.61
C ILE A 234 -9.71 19.17 3.54
N ILE A 235 -9.59 18.42 2.45
CA ILE A 235 -10.58 18.41 1.36
C ILE A 235 -11.59 17.26 1.51
N MET A 236 -11.80 16.76 2.74
CA MET A 236 -12.64 15.59 2.99
C MET A 236 -14.06 15.75 2.45
N ASP A 237 -14.72 16.87 2.73
CA ASP A 237 -16.12 17.05 2.36
C ASP A 237 -16.36 17.07 0.83
N PRO A 238 -15.61 17.83 0.02
CA PRO A 238 -15.75 17.71 -1.44
C PRO A 238 -15.35 16.33 -1.97
N PHE A 239 -14.39 15.65 -1.34
CA PHE A 239 -14.02 14.30 -1.74
C PHE A 239 -15.14 13.28 -1.45
N ILE A 240 -15.78 13.37 -0.28
CA ILE A 240 -16.95 12.54 0.06
C ILE A 240 -18.11 12.81 -0.89
N TYR A 241 -18.40 14.08 -1.20
CA TYR A 241 -19.44 14.44 -2.17
C TYR A 241 -19.19 13.78 -3.53
N PHE A 242 -17.95 13.83 -4.01
CA PHE A 242 -17.56 13.18 -5.27
C PHE A 242 -17.72 11.65 -5.22
N LEU A 243 -17.32 11.00 -4.12
CA LEU A 243 -17.47 9.55 -3.95
C LEU A 243 -18.95 9.14 -3.88
N THR A 244 -19.79 9.92 -3.19
CA THR A 244 -21.23 9.69 -3.13
C THR A 244 -21.87 9.82 -4.50
N TYR A 245 -21.43 10.78 -5.30
CA TYR A 245 -21.86 10.90 -6.69
C TYR A 245 -21.46 9.66 -7.52
N LEU A 246 -20.23 9.16 -7.39
CA LEU A 246 -19.82 7.93 -8.07
C LEU A 246 -20.62 6.71 -7.58
N GLU A 247 -20.95 6.64 -6.31
CA GLU A 247 -21.76 5.56 -5.71
C GLU A 247 -23.19 5.55 -6.26
N SER A 248 -23.70 6.70 -6.71
CA SER A 248 -25.00 6.78 -7.38
C SER A 248 -25.03 6.18 -8.80
N ILE A 249 -23.87 5.79 -9.34
CA ILE A 249 -23.72 5.21 -10.68
C ILE A 249 -23.37 3.71 -10.55
N PRO A 250 -24.37 2.79 -10.58
CA PRO A 250 -24.16 1.36 -10.34
C PRO A 250 -23.20 0.68 -11.34
N SER A 251 -23.07 1.21 -12.55
CA SER A 251 -22.11 0.72 -13.56
C SER A 251 -20.65 0.99 -13.19
N ILE A 252 -20.38 1.97 -12.33
CA ILE A 252 -19.03 2.32 -11.83
C ILE A 252 -18.83 1.68 -10.46
N ILE A 253 -19.79 1.84 -9.56
CA ILE A 253 -19.72 1.32 -8.19
C ILE A 253 -20.89 0.36 -7.93
N PRO A 254 -20.70 -0.94 -8.19
CA PRO A 254 -21.75 -1.94 -8.03
C PRO A 254 -22.10 -2.24 -6.55
N ASN A 255 -21.23 -1.93 -5.62
CA ASN A 255 -21.45 -2.09 -4.20
C ASN A 255 -20.56 -1.15 -3.36
N ARG A 256 -20.90 -0.96 -2.10
CA ARG A 256 -20.19 -0.04 -1.18
C ARG A 256 -18.73 -0.38 -0.91
N LYS A 257 -18.34 -1.66 -0.97
CA LYS A 257 -16.91 -2.04 -0.84
C LYS A 257 -16.07 -1.39 -1.95
N VAL A 258 -16.64 -1.32 -3.16
CA VAL A 258 -15.98 -0.69 -4.33
C VAL A 258 -15.79 0.81 -4.14
N THR A 259 -16.68 1.50 -3.41
CA THR A 259 -16.51 2.93 -3.08
C THR A 259 -15.19 3.18 -2.35
N ILE A 260 -14.87 2.34 -1.36
CA ILE A 260 -13.62 2.46 -0.60
C ILE A 260 -12.41 2.09 -1.46
N ALA A 261 -12.54 1.11 -2.36
CA ALA A 261 -11.48 0.77 -3.31
C ALA A 261 -11.17 1.94 -4.26
N TYR A 262 -12.20 2.61 -4.81
CA TYR A 262 -12.03 3.83 -5.61
C TYR A 262 -11.46 4.98 -4.79
N SER A 263 -11.93 5.19 -3.56
CA SER A 263 -11.36 6.25 -2.71
C SER A 263 -9.86 6.04 -2.48
N HIS A 264 -9.43 4.81 -2.24
CA HIS A 264 -8.03 4.44 -2.08
C HIS A 264 -7.22 4.66 -3.37
N LEU A 265 -7.77 4.26 -4.52
CA LEU A 265 -7.14 4.44 -5.83
C LEU A 265 -6.98 5.92 -6.17
N ILE A 266 -8.06 6.71 -6.05
CA ILE A 266 -8.07 8.13 -6.40
C ILE A 266 -7.09 8.90 -5.51
N TYR A 267 -7.11 8.64 -4.19
CA TYR A 267 -6.16 9.21 -3.25
C TYR A 267 -4.70 8.96 -3.69
N ASN A 268 -4.35 7.70 -3.97
CA ASN A 268 -2.97 7.36 -4.34
C ASN A 268 -2.58 7.92 -5.72
N ILE A 269 -3.47 7.90 -6.71
CA ILE A 269 -3.20 8.48 -8.04
C ILE A 269 -3.02 9.99 -7.95
N VAL A 270 -3.95 10.71 -7.32
CA VAL A 270 -3.90 12.17 -7.21
C VAL A 270 -2.65 12.60 -6.43
N SER A 271 -2.40 11.99 -5.28
CA SER A 271 -1.20 12.25 -4.49
C SER A 271 0.09 11.98 -5.28
N SER A 272 0.13 10.89 -6.04
CA SER A 272 1.30 10.53 -6.88
C SER A 272 1.51 11.51 -8.03
N ILE A 273 0.45 11.97 -8.69
CA ILE A 273 0.53 12.98 -9.76
C ILE A 273 1.06 14.29 -9.19
N VAL A 274 0.48 14.78 -8.09
CA VAL A 274 0.92 16.01 -7.43
C VAL A 274 2.39 15.89 -7.02
N PHE A 275 2.76 14.79 -6.38
CA PHE A 275 4.15 14.56 -5.97
C PHE A 275 5.10 14.46 -7.17
N TYR A 276 4.71 13.79 -8.25
CA TYR A 276 5.55 13.62 -9.44
C TYR A 276 5.95 14.98 -10.05
N PHE A 277 5.01 15.94 -10.09
CA PHE A 277 5.28 17.29 -10.60
C PHE A 277 6.07 18.13 -9.59
N LEU A 278 5.76 18.01 -8.30
CA LEU A 278 6.45 18.75 -7.25
C LEU A 278 7.85 18.20 -6.94
N TYR A 279 8.14 16.94 -7.25
CA TYR A 279 9.41 16.29 -6.97
C TYR A 279 10.62 17.09 -7.44
N ASN A 280 10.61 17.54 -8.69
CA ASN A 280 11.71 18.30 -9.26
C ASN A 280 11.90 19.66 -8.58
N LYS A 281 10.80 20.31 -8.17
CA LYS A 281 10.82 21.65 -7.58
C LYS A 281 11.27 21.62 -6.12
N LEU A 282 10.83 20.61 -5.35
CA LEU A 282 10.99 20.58 -3.90
C LEU A 282 12.13 19.68 -3.41
N LEU A 283 12.36 18.56 -4.06
CA LEU A 283 13.19 17.50 -3.50
C LEU A 283 14.49 17.24 -4.29
N LYS A 284 14.43 17.26 -5.61
CA LYS A 284 15.60 16.92 -6.44
C LYS A 284 16.80 17.80 -6.09
N LYS A 285 16.61 19.12 -6.08
CA LYS A 285 17.68 20.09 -5.85
C LYS A 285 18.28 20.02 -4.42
N THR A 286 17.44 19.76 -3.43
CA THR A 286 17.84 19.67 -2.02
C THR A 286 18.60 18.39 -1.72
N TYR A 287 18.12 17.24 -2.21
CA TYR A 287 18.75 15.95 -1.93
C TYR A 287 20.00 15.71 -2.78
N GLU A 288 20.03 16.11 -4.05
CA GLU A 288 21.25 16.01 -4.88
C GLU A 288 22.38 16.88 -4.34
N LYS A 289 22.07 18.10 -3.83
CA LYS A 289 23.07 18.96 -3.20
C LYS A 289 23.63 18.34 -1.91
N SER A 290 22.79 17.68 -1.10
CA SER A 290 23.24 17.00 0.12
C SER A 290 24.12 15.78 -0.17
N LEU A 291 23.84 15.03 -1.24
CA LEU A 291 24.63 13.87 -1.67
C LEU A 291 25.99 14.30 -2.25
N THR A 292 26.03 15.41 -3.00
CA THR A 292 27.27 15.95 -3.55
C THR A 292 28.20 16.45 -2.45
N VAL A 293 27.62 17.05 -1.40
CA VAL A 293 28.38 17.50 -0.23
C VAL A 293 28.94 16.30 0.54
N GLN A 294 28.15 15.24 0.75
CA GLN A 294 28.58 14.05 1.47
C GLN A 294 29.69 13.29 0.71
N ASN A 295 29.53 13.07 -0.59
CA ASN A 295 30.57 12.47 -1.42
C ASN A 295 31.87 13.30 -1.49
N LYS A 296 31.79 14.63 -1.26
CA LYS A 296 32.96 15.49 -1.18
C LYS A 296 33.68 15.36 0.16
N TYR A 297 32.93 15.16 1.26
CA TYR A 297 33.53 14.89 2.57
C TYR A 297 34.15 13.51 2.66
N ASP A 298 33.49 12.47 2.12
CA ASP A 298 34.02 11.10 2.10
C ASP A 298 35.33 10.99 1.29
N LYS A 299 35.48 11.80 0.23
CA LYS A 299 36.74 11.90 -0.55
C LYS A 299 37.86 12.70 0.13
N LEU A 300 37.55 13.46 1.18
CA LEU A 300 38.56 14.23 1.92
C LEU A 300 39.14 13.45 3.11
N PHE A 301 38.51 12.32 3.46
CA PHE A 301 38.91 11.45 4.58
C PHE A 301 39.33 10.04 4.13
N THR A 302 39.36 9.74 2.83
CA THR A 302 40.02 8.59 2.20
C THR A 302 41.27 9.03 1.47
#